data_3b1c371867216239f38b6a3c9cb38a7f
#
_entry.id   3b1c371867216239f38b6a3c9cb38a7f
#
_cell.length_a   1.000
_cell.length_b   1.000
_cell.length_c   1.000
_cell.angle_alpha   90.00
_cell.angle_beta   90.00
_cell.angle_gamma   90.00
#
_symmetry.space_group_name_H-M   'P 1'
#
loop_
_entity.id
_entity.type
_entity.pdbx_description
1 polymer ?
#
loop_
_entity_poly.entity_id
_entity_poly.type
_entity_poly.pdbx_seq_one_letter_code
_entity_poly.pdbx_strand_id
1 'polypeptide(L)'
;MQIIRKAGDILGGILMAVSLVLLIPLFLANIGINSYVILSGSMEPVIHTGSMVLVDGQTEDIQLGDIIMYRLKETNVVHRVVDIREDGKLVTKGDNNENEDFAPVTRPQVCGKVIKMPWGFCLPYAGYISNWISVHKPYVILIVLGLVISHLMILHLVK
;
A
#
# COMPACT_ATOMS: atom_id res chain seq x y z
N MET A 1 14.14 38.86 -12.36
CA MET A 1 15.11 37.87 -11.82
C MET A 1 14.64 37.20 -10.53
N GLN A 2 14.23 37.93 -9.48
CA GLN A 2 13.74 37.31 -8.22
C GLN A 2 12.52 36.38 -8.37
N ILE A 3 11.55 36.73 -9.24
CA ILE A 3 10.34 35.90 -9.45
C ILE A 3 10.69 34.57 -10.08
N ILE A 4 11.58 34.54 -11.07
CA ILE A 4 12.02 33.30 -11.76
C ILE A 4 12.77 32.40 -10.79
N ARG A 5 13.62 32.96 -9.93
CA ARG A 5 14.34 32.21 -8.89
C ARG A 5 13.38 31.58 -7.88
N LYS A 6 12.42 32.36 -7.35
CA LYS A 6 11.38 31.84 -6.44
C LYS A 6 10.56 30.72 -7.10
N ALA A 7 10.18 30.86 -8.37
CA ALA A 7 9.46 29.82 -9.10
C ALA A 7 10.31 28.54 -9.24
N GLY A 8 11.60 28.67 -9.51
CA GLY A 8 12.55 27.55 -9.54
C GLY A 8 12.69 26.83 -8.20
N ASP A 9 12.79 27.58 -7.12
CA ASP A 9 12.89 27.02 -5.76
C ASP A 9 11.63 26.26 -5.37
N ILE A 10 10.44 26.79 -5.70
CA ILE A 10 9.15 26.14 -5.47
C ILE A 10 9.06 24.85 -6.28
N LEU A 11 9.38 24.90 -7.58
CA LEU A 11 9.35 23.72 -8.45
C LEU A 11 10.32 22.63 -7.96
N GLY A 12 11.53 23.00 -7.55
CA GLY A 12 12.50 22.10 -6.95
C GLY A 12 11.99 21.44 -5.68
N GLY A 13 11.35 22.21 -4.80
CA GLY A 13 10.72 21.67 -3.60
C GLY A 13 9.61 20.67 -3.90
N ILE A 14 8.76 20.96 -4.89
CA ILE A 14 7.69 20.04 -5.33
C ILE A 14 8.29 18.76 -5.89
N LEU A 15 9.28 18.85 -6.77
CA LEU A 15 9.93 17.69 -7.37
C LEU A 15 10.60 16.80 -6.32
N MET A 16 11.26 17.41 -5.34
CA MET A 16 11.86 16.68 -4.22
C MET A 16 10.80 15.96 -3.39
N ALA A 17 9.70 16.64 -3.06
CA ALA A 17 8.59 16.03 -2.31
C ALA A 17 7.96 14.86 -3.08
N VAL A 18 7.71 15.01 -4.38
CA VAL A 18 7.19 13.94 -5.24
C VAL A 18 8.16 12.76 -5.30
N SER A 19 9.46 13.03 -5.45
CA SER A 19 10.49 11.97 -5.47
C SER A 19 10.53 11.19 -4.15
N LEU A 20 10.46 11.87 -3.01
CA LEU A 20 10.41 11.22 -1.70
C LEU A 20 9.17 10.32 -1.57
N VAL A 21 7.99 10.81 -1.96
CA VAL A 21 6.75 10.01 -1.91
C VAL A 21 6.85 8.77 -2.80
N LEU A 22 7.45 8.87 -3.98
CA LEU A 22 7.64 7.73 -4.89
C LEU A 22 8.67 6.71 -4.38
N LEU A 23 9.63 7.12 -3.54
CA LEU A 23 10.62 6.23 -2.96
C LEU A 23 10.11 5.48 -1.70
N ILE A 24 9.08 5.99 -1.03
CA ILE A 24 8.52 5.35 0.18
C ILE A 24 8.17 3.87 -0.05
N PRO A 25 7.40 3.47 -1.09
CA PRO A 25 7.04 2.08 -1.31
C PRO A 25 8.27 1.17 -1.54
N LEU A 26 9.29 1.68 -2.23
CA LEU A 26 10.54 0.95 -2.46
C LEU A 26 11.31 0.73 -1.15
N PHE A 27 11.36 1.75 -0.31
CA PHE A 27 11.97 1.63 1.02
C PHE A 27 11.22 0.63 1.89
N LEU A 28 9.89 0.73 1.96
CA LEU A 28 9.04 -0.18 2.72
C LEU A 28 9.19 -1.63 2.26
N ALA A 29 9.25 -1.88 0.94
CA ALA A 29 9.45 -3.21 0.40
C ALA A 29 10.80 -3.84 0.83
N ASN A 30 11.86 -3.02 0.96
CA ASN A 30 13.17 -3.50 1.43
C ASN A 30 13.16 -3.97 2.90
N ILE A 31 12.24 -3.45 3.72
CA ILE A 31 12.05 -3.88 5.11
C ILE A 31 10.88 -4.87 5.27
N GLY A 32 10.44 -5.50 4.17
CA GLY A 32 9.40 -6.54 4.18
C GLY A 32 7.96 -6.03 4.23
N ILE A 33 7.74 -4.70 4.17
CA ILE A 33 6.40 -4.11 4.17
C ILE A 33 5.96 -3.85 2.73
N ASN A 34 4.89 -4.52 2.32
CA ASN A 34 4.32 -4.37 0.98
C ASN A 34 2.92 -3.75 1.04
N SER A 35 2.56 -3.01 -0.02
CA SER A 35 1.24 -2.40 -0.15
C SER A 35 0.35 -3.20 -1.10
N TYR A 36 -0.93 -3.39 -0.72
CA TYR A 36 -1.92 -4.10 -1.53
C TYR A 36 -3.22 -3.33 -1.61
N VAL A 37 -3.91 -3.45 -2.75
CA VAL A 37 -5.22 -2.83 -2.97
C VAL A 37 -6.31 -3.84 -2.66
N ILE A 38 -7.30 -3.44 -1.87
CA ILE A 38 -8.46 -4.26 -1.53
C ILE A 38 -9.50 -4.17 -2.63
N LEU A 39 -9.87 -5.31 -3.20
CA LEU A 39 -10.75 -5.41 -4.36
C LEU A 39 -12.18 -5.87 -4.03
N SER A 40 -12.45 -6.29 -2.78
CA SER A 40 -13.75 -6.78 -2.34
C SER A 40 -14.20 -6.16 -1.03
N GLY A 41 -15.50 -6.19 -0.76
CA GLY A 41 -16.09 -5.65 0.46
C GLY A 41 -16.13 -6.61 1.65
N SER A 42 -15.42 -7.74 1.63
CA SER A 42 -15.46 -8.75 2.70
C SER A 42 -14.96 -8.24 4.05
N MET A 43 -14.15 -7.19 4.06
CA MET A 43 -13.59 -6.56 5.28
C MET A 43 -14.29 -5.25 5.66
N GLU A 44 -15.38 -4.89 5.00
CA GLU A 44 -16.17 -3.72 5.39
C GLU A 44 -16.89 -3.94 6.74
N PRO A 45 -17.09 -2.90 7.55
CA PRO A 45 -16.71 -1.50 7.29
C PRO A 45 -15.26 -1.16 7.68
N VAL A 46 -14.47 -2.11 8.19
CA VAL A 46 -13.11 -1.85 8.73
C VAL A 46 -12.11 -1.50 7.62
N ILE A 47 -12.20 -2.19 6.50
CA ILE A 47 -11.38 -1.92 5.29
C ILE A 47 -12.31 -1.88 4.09
N HIS A 48 -12.50 -0.68 3.53
CA HIS A 48 -13.37 -0.49 2.36
C HIS A 48 -12.71 -0.94 1.06
N THR A 49 -13.52 -1.39 0.12
CA THR A 49 -13.11 -1.65 -1.26
C THR A 49 -12.40 -0.41 -1.86
N GLY A 50 -11.32 -0.61 -2.61
CA GLY A 50 -10.50 0.46 -3.17
C GLY A 50 -9.50 1.08 -2.20
N SER A 51 -9.46 0.64 -0.94
CA SER A 51 -8.42 1.03 0.02
C SER A 51 -7.10 0.33 -0.25
N MET A 52 -6.01 0.92 0.24
CA MET A 52 -4.69 0.31 0.26
C MET A 52 -4.34 -0.10 1.69
N VAL A 53 -3.85 -1.33 1.87
CA VAL A 53 -3.32 -1.85 3.13
C VAL A 53 -1.81 -2.03 3.05
N LEU A 54 -1.14 -1.88 4.19
CA LEU A 54 0.26 -2.24 4.34
C LEU A 54 0.35 -3.58 5.06
N VAL A 55 1.12 -4.50 4.51
CA VAL A 55 1.29 -5.87 5.01
C VAL A 55 2.75 -6.09 5.38
N ASP A 56 2.99 -6.42 6.65
CA ASP A 56 4.28 -6.86 7.14
C ASP A 56 4.45 -8.36 6.85
N GLY A 57 5.30 -8.68 5.87
CA GLY A 57 5.59 -10.04 5.47
C GLY A 57 6.63 -10.75 6.35
N GLN A 58 7.24 -10.05 7.31
CA GLN A 58 8.25 -10.62 8.20
C GLN A 58 7.69 -11.04 9.57
N THR A 59 6.45 -10.62 9.88
CA THR A 59 5.81 -10.96 11.15
C THR A 59 5.41 -12.44 11.21
N GLU A 60 5.98 -13.16 12.17
CA GLU A 60 5.60 -14.54 12.53
C GLU A 60 4.58 -14.59 13.68
N ASP A 61 4.50 -13.54 14.51
CA ASP A 61 3.56 -13.43 15.63
C ASP A 61 2.18 -13.00 15.14
N ILE A 62 1.32 -13.99 14.93
CA ILE A 62 -0.09 -13.79 14.55
C ILE A 62 -0.97 -14.21 15.71
N GLN A 63 -1.81 -13.29 16.14
CA GLN A 63 -2.69 -13.43 17.29
C GLN A 63 -4.17 -13.38 16.88
N LEU A 64 -5.03 -13.81 17.79
CA LEU A 64 -6.47 -13.67 17.65
C LEU A 64 -6.85 -12.19 17.45
N GLY A 65 -7.68 -11.90 16.47
CA GLY A 65 -8.10 -10.56 16.09
C GLY A 65 -7.20 -9.86 15.06
N ASP A 66 -6.03 -10.39 14.74
CA ASP A 66 -5.18 -9.83 13.70
C ASP A 66 -5.82 -9.97 12.32
N ILE A 67 -5.59 -8.98 11.46
CA ILE A 67 -5.95 -9.05 10.05
C ILE A 67 -4.72 -9.55 9.30
N ILE A 68 -4.85 -10.65 8.58
CA ILE A 68 -3.77 -11.27 7.83
C ILE A 68 -4.06 -11.29 6.34
N MET A 69 -3.02 -11.25 5.54
CA MET A 69 -3.09 -11.60 4.13
C MET A 69 -2.54 -13.03 3.95
N TYR A 70 -3.30 -13.87 3.28
CA TYR A 70 -2.90 -15.24 2.99
C TYR A 70 -3.23 -15.62 1.55
N ARG A 71 -2.51 -16.61 1.03
CA ARG A 71 -2.70 -17.12 -0.32
C ARG A 71 -3.71 -18.27 -0.33
N LEU A 72 -4.75 -18.09 -1.12
CA LEU A 72 -5.74 -19.11 -1.41
C LEU A 72 -5.69 -19.41 -2.92
N LYS A 73 -5.07 -20.54 -3.30
CA LYS A 73 -4.75 -20.87 -4.71
C LYS A 73 -3.95 -19.72 -5.35
N GLU A 74 -4.47 -19.10 -6.39
CA GLU A 74 -3.83 -18.01 -7.12
C GLU A 74 -4.24 -16.59 -6.62
N THR A 75 -5.04 -16.53 -5.55
CA THR A 75 -5.60 -15.26 -5.06
C THR A 75 -5.08 -14.96 -3.66
N ASN A 76 -4.78 -13.70 -3.40
CA ASN A 76 -4.52 -13.21 -2.05
C ASN A 76 -5.84 -12.78 -1.40
N VAL A 77 -6.06 -13.24 -0.18
CA VAL A 77 -7.24 -12.93 0.64
C VAL A 77 -6.78 -12.17 1.88
N VAL A 78 -7.55 -11.17 2.29
CA VAL A 78 -7.30 -10.38 3.51
C VAL A 78 -8.50 -10.56 4.42
N HIS A 79 -8.33 -11.31 5.53
CA HIS A 79 -9.38 -11.58 6.51
C HIS A 79 -8.82 -11.51 7.92
N ARG A 80 -9.73 -11.50 8.91
CA ARG A 80 -9.40 -11.47 10.34
C ARG A 80 -9.26 -12.88 10.89
N VAL A 81 -8.27 -13.10 11.74
CA VAL A 81 -8.12 -14.32 12.54
C VAL A 81 -9.17 -14.31 13.66
N VAL A 82 -10.10 -15.24 13.60
CA VAL A 82 -11.21 -15.35 14.58
C VAL A 82 -10.99 -16.52 15.54
N ASP A 83 -10.12 -17.50 15.19
CA ASP A 83 -9.71 -18.56 16.09
C ASP A 83 -8.35 -19.12 15.68
N ILE A 84 -7.64 -19.75 16.62
CA ILE A 84 -6.38 -20.44 16.39
C ILE A 84 -6.53 -21.87 16.95
N ARG A 85 -6.54 -22.86 16.07
CA ARG A 85 -6.72 -24.25 16.43
C ARG A 85 -5.52 -24.82 17.21
N GLU A 86 -5.73 -25.90 17.92
CA GLU A 86 -4.67 -26.61 18.66
C GLU A 86 -3.53 -27.07 17.75
N ASP A 87 -3.81 -27.36 16.46
CA ASP A 87 -2.79 -27.72 15.45
C ASP A 87 -2.07 -26.48 14.86
N GLY A 88 -2.33 -25.28 15.41
CA GLY A 88 -1.70 -24.02 14.99
C GLY A 88 -2.26 -23.41 13.71
N LYS A 89 -3.29 -24.00 13.08
CA LYS A 89 -3.98 -23.42 11.92
C LYS A 89 -4.88 -22.26 12.36
N LEU A 90 -4.98 -21.27 11.48
CA LEU A 90 -5.75 -20.05 11.70
C LEU A 90 -7.14 -20.20 11.08
N VAL A 91 -8.18 -19.93 11.86
CA VAL A 91 -9.53 -19.78 11.34
C VAL A 91 -9.72 -18.31 11.02
N THR A 92 -10.08 -18.01 9.78
CA THR A 92 -10.23 -16.63 9.30
C THR A 92 -11.66 -16.33 8.89
N LYS A 93 -12.02 -15.03 8.96
CA LYS A 93 -13.34 -14.55 8.57
C LYS A 93 -13.22 -13.11 8.06
N GLY A 94 -13.90 -12.79 6.97
CA GLY A 94 -14.10 -11.39 6.57
C GLY A 94 -15.05 -10.68 7.55
N ASP A 95 -14.72 -9.43 7.91
CA ASP A 95 -15.53 -8.67 8.89
C ASP A 95 -16.99 -8.48 8.45
N ASN A 96 -17.25 -8.48 7.12
CA ASN A 96 -18.57 -8.38 6.51
C ASN A 96 -19.20 -9.74 6.16
N ASN A 97 -18.50 -10.84 6.37
CA ASN A 97 -19.03 -12.16 6.06
C ASN A 97 -19.88 -12.70 7.22
N GLU A 98 -20.92 -13.48 6.92
CA GLU A 98 -21.70 -14.15 7.97
C GLU A 98 -20.94 -15.32 8.59
N ASN A 99 -20.24 -16.10 7.76
CA ASN A 99 -19.55 -17.32 8.16
C ASN A 99 -18.04 -17.17 8.08
N GLU A 100 -17.35 -18.04 8.83
CA GLU A 100 -15.91 -18.26 8.73
C GLU A 100 -15.52 -18.81 7.35
N ASP A 101 -14.25 -18.66 6.99
CA ASP A 101 -13.73 -19.20 5.76
C ASP A 101 -13.77 -20.73 5.81
N PHE A 102 -14.11 -21.36 4.68
CA PHE A 102 -14.36 -22.80 4.60
C PHE A 102 -13.20 -23.66 5.09
N ALA A 103 -11.96 -23.25 4.86
CA ALA A 103 -10.77 -23.98 5.24
C ALA A 103 -9.85 -23.15 6.12
N PRO A 104 -9.33 -23.72 7.22
CA PRO A 104 -8.35 -23.03 8.04
C PRO A 104 -7.05 -22.80 7.29
N VAL A 105 -6.43 -21.65 7.56
CA VAL A 105 -5.20 -21.20 6.92
C VAL A 105 -3.99 -21.78 7.66
N THR A 106 -3.07 -22.40 6.94
CA THR A 106 -1.80 -22.87 7.48
C THR A 106 -0.76 -21.75 7.51
N ARG A 107 0.21 -21.80 8.41
CA ARG A 107 1.27 -20.79 8.53
C ARG A 107 2.00 -20.51 7.20
N PRO A 108 2.37 -21.51 6.38
CA PRO A 108 3.02 -21.27 5.10
C PRO A 108 2.17 -20.54 4.06
N GLN A 109 0.84 -20.51 4.22
CA GLN A 109 -0.05 -19.75 3.35
C GLN A 109 -0.10 -18.28 3.70
N VAL A 110 0.29 -17.89 4.92
CA VAL A 110 0.28 -16.51 5.36
C VAL A 110 1.36 -15.72 4.64
N CYS A 111 0.94 -14.65 3.97
CA CYS A 111 1.84 -13.70 3.29
C CYS A 111 2.29 -12.58 4.22
N GLY A 112 1.56 -12.33 5.31
CA GLY A 112 1.89 -11.34 6.32
C GLY A 112 0.67 -10.81 7.06
N LYS A 113 0.93 -9.89 7.99
CA LYS A 113 -0.04 -9.25 8.86
C LYS A 113 -0.30 -7.81 8.39
N VAL A 114 -1.56 -7.41 8.33
CA VAL A 114 -1.94 -6.03 8.01
C VAL A 114 -1.56 -5.12 9.16
N ILE A 115 -0.79 -4.08 8.86
CA ILE A 115 -0.31 -3.11 9.83
C ILE A 115 -1.46 -2.21 10.28
N LYS A 116 -1.67 -2.11 11.59
CA LYS A 116 -2.59 -1.15 12.18
C LYS A 116 -1.89 0.21 12.28
N MET A 117 -2.41 1.19 11.55
CA MET A 117 -1.98 2.59 11.61
C MET A 117 -2.78 3.36 12.67
N PRO A 118 -2.35 4.57 13.11
CA PRO A 118 -3.08 5.37 14.09
C PRO A 118 -4.54 5.68 13.71
N TRP A 119 -4.83 5.71 12.41
CA TRP A 119 -6.17 6.00 11.85
C TRP A 119 -6.92 4.76 11.38
N GLY A 120 -6.40 3.53 11.58
CA GLY A 120 -7.04 2.27 11.17
C GLY A 120 -6.11 1.32 10.45
N PHE A 121 -6.67 0.42 9.66
CA PHE A 121 -5.93 -0.64 8.95
C PHE A 121 -5.63 -0.32 7.49
N CYS A 122 -6.12 0.79 6.95
CA CYS A 122 -5.98 1.10 5.52
C CYS A 122 -5.80 2.60 5.26
N LEU A 123 -5.32 2.90 4.06
CA LEU A 123 -5.37 4.22 3.44
C LEU A 123 -6.61 4.24 2.53
N PRO A 124 -7.70 4.91 2.92
CA PRO A 124 -8.93 4.92 2.16
C PRO A 124 -8.70 5.46 0.75
N TYR A 125 -9.32 4.83 -0.24
CA TYR A 125 -9.28 5.22 -1.66
C TYR A 125 -7.89 5.29 -2.32
N ALA A 126 -6.80 5.07 -1.57
CA ALA A 126 -5.43 5.12 -2.11
C ALA A 126 -5.18 4.04 -3.19
N GLY A 127 -5.93 2.95 -3.15
CA GLY A 127 -5.88 1.91 -4.18
C GLY A 127 -6.30 2.40 -5.55
N TYR A 128 -7.28 3.29 -5.66
CA TYR A 128 -7.68 3.88 -6.93
C TYR A 128 -6.56 4.72 -7.54
N ILE A 129 -5.87 5.50 -6.71
CA ILE A 129 -4.71 6.31 -7.14
C ILE A 129 -3.59 5.40 -7.61
N SER A 130 -3.27 4.35 -6.84
CA SER A 130 -2.23 3.37 -7.19
C SER A 130 -2.55 2.67 -8.52
N ASN A 131 -3.78 2.22 -8.71
CA ASN A 131 -4.23 1.60 -9.94
C ASN A 131 -4.17 2.58 -11.13
N TRP A 132 -4.62 3.82 -10.94
CA TRP A 132 -4.54 4.86 -11.97
C TRP A 132 -3.09 5.12 -12.40
N ILE A 133 -2.16 5.25 -11.44
CA ILE A 133 -0.73 5.44 -11.71
C ILE A 133 -0.19 4.23 -12.49
N SER A 134 -0.57 3.00 -12.11
CA SER A 134 -0.11 1.78 -12.77
C SER A 134 -0.55 1.70 -14.22
N VAL A 135 -1.80 2.04 -14.51
CA VAL A 135 -2.38 2.06 -15.86
C VAL A 135 -1.74 3.16 -16.71
N HIS A 136 -1.46 4.33 -16.12
CA HIS A 136 -0.92 5.49 -16.83
C HIS A 136 0.60 5.66 -16.64
N LYS A 137 1.30 4.62 -16.17
CA LYS A 137 2.74 4.65 -15.85
C LYS A 137 3.62 5.34 -16.88
N PRO A 138 3.51 5.08 -18.22
CA PRO A 138 4.36 5.74 -19.20
C PRO A 138 4.14 7.26 -19.25
N TYR A 139 2.90 7.71 -19.13
CA TYR A 139 2.57 9.15 -19.13
C TYR A 139 3.06 9.84 -17.84
N VAL A 140 2.91 9.18 -16.70
CA VAL A 140 3.41 9.68 -15.40
C VAL A 140 4.93 9.85 -15.47
N ILE A 141 5.66 8.88 -16.03
CA ILE A 141 7.12 8.97 -16.20
C ILE A 141 7.48 10.15 -17.13
N LEU A 142 6.79 10.32 -18.25
CA LEU A 142 7.04 11.45 -19.17
C LEU A 142 6.80 12.81 -18.52
N ILE A 143 5.73 12.95 -17.74
CA ILE A 143 5.43 14.18 -17.00
C ILE A 143 6.53 14.48 -15.98
N VAL A 144 6.95 13.47 -15.20
CA VAL A 144 8.02 13.65 -14.20
C VAL A 144 9.34 14.04 -14.87
N LEU A 145 9.72 13.37 -15.95
CA LEU A 145 10.93 13.72 -16.71
C LEU A 145 10.85 15.14 -17.29
N GLY A 146 9.71 15.55 -17.84
CA GLY A 146 9.50 16.89 -18.35
C GLY A 146 9.66 17.96 -17.27
N LEU A 147 9.11 17.71 -16.07
CA LEU A 147 9.26 18.59 -14.91
C LEU A 147 10.71 18.70 -14.45
N VAL A 148 11.43 17.57 -14.39
CA VAL A 148 12.87 17.55 -14.03
C VAL A 148 13.69 18.34 -15.03
N ILE A 149 13.50 18.12 -16.33
CA ILE A 149 14.22 18.84 -17.39
C ILE A 149 13.91 20.35 -17.30
N SER A 150 12.65 20.73 -17.14
CA SER A 150 12.26 22.14 -17.02
C SER A 150 12.91 22.80 -15.79
N HIS A 151 12.98 22.09 -14.66
CA HIS A 151 13.66 22.58 -13.47
C HIS A 151 15.15 22.79 -13.70
N LEU A 152 15.84 21.81 -14.32
CA LEU A 152 17.27 21.93 -14.64
C LEU A 152 17.56 23.09 -15.62
N MET A 153 16.69 23.30 -16.60
CA MET A 153 16.79 24.46 -17.50
C MET A 153 16.66 25.79 -16.77
N ILE A 154 15.68 25.91 -15.85
CA ILE A 154 15.51 27.12 -15.04
C ILE A 154 16.76 27.39 -14.19
N LEU A 155 17.31 26.37 -13.55
CA LEU A 155 18.54 26.49 -12.75
C LEU A 155 19.75 26.92 -13.61
N HIS A 156 19.80 26.49 -14.86
CA HIS A 156 20.89 26.88 -15.79
C HIS A 156 20.75 28.32 -16.30
N LEU A 157 19.52 28.76 -16.54
CA LEU A 157 19.24 30.13 -17.03
C LEU A 157 19.37 31.23 -15.95
N VAL A 158 19.31 30.82 -14.67
CA VAL A 158 19.38 31.75 -13.51
C VAL A 158 20.80 31.88 -12.97
N LYS A 159 21.75 31.07 -13.46
CA LYS A 159 23.18 31.22 -13.20
C LYS A 159 23.76 32.27 -14.11
#